data_1228f2465f80d7d9c81f9d1a2cc86755
#
_entry.id   1228f2465f80d7d9c81f9d1a2cc86755
#
_cell.length_a   1.000
_cell.length_b   1.000
_cell.length_c   1.000
_cell.angle_alpha   90.00
_cell.angle_beta   90.00
_cell.angle_gamma   90.00
#
_symmetry.space_group_name_H-M   'P 1'
#
loop_
_entity.id
_entity.type
_entity.pdbx_description
1 polymer ?
#
loop_
_entity_poly.entity_id
_entity_poly.type
_entity_poly.pdbx_seq_one_letter_code
_entity_poly.pdbx_strand_id
1 'polypeptide(L)'
;MILRVLPSILFIFSYLISQTRYLDEIFDEVTITEDVVYGNAPDLPFIFLFEWNTYDIDLDMDVYEPTGDTLTNRPVIIFIHSGAFFSGHNEADDVVALSIASAKRGYVAVSMNYRLGLNILSSYSGERAVYRGVQDASAVVRYLREFHQDYGIDYENIFVWGTSAGSFIGLHLAFTEDDERPESPFGGGGDPDLGCIDCEGNDYAHDSKPKAVISCWGAIGDLDWIDQENNTPTIMFHGTLDPVVPFNSGFPFTINIALPIVYGSNLIHERLNELNIENELYAEEGQLHEYWGTLNGNWFGGPNEYFDQIKNDSYSFLFSLLYPYQVGDVNEDGLINILDFSYMLSFILYGNNSNINIYYSDLNFDGLIDIFDLLFLLQLIF
;
A
#
# COMPACT_ATOMS: atom_id res chain seq x y z
N MET A 1 48.19 -53.45 17.59
CA MET A 1 47.05 -52.69 18.15
C MET A 1 47.04 -51.36 17.41
N ILE A 2 46.25 -51.32 16.32
CA ILE A 2 46.17 -50.13 15.44
C ILE A 2 44.89 -49.36 15.83
N LEU A 3 45.09 -48.22 16.49
CA LEU A 3 43.98 -47.29 16.80
C LEU A 3 43.51 -46.61 15.49
N ARG A 4 42.30 -46.94 15.07
CA ARG A 4 41.62 -46.18 14.01
C ARG A 4 41.00 -44.91 14.62
N VAL A 5 41.57 -43.77 14.30
CA VAL A 5 40.96 -42.45 14.54
C VAL A 5 39.91 -42.24 13.45
N LEU A 6 38.62 -42.26 13.79
CA LEU A 6 37.56 -41.76 12.93
C LEU A 6 37.58 -40.23 12.98
N PRO A 7 37.62 -39.53 11.85
CA PRO A 7 37.38 -38.09 11.86
C PRO A 7 35.90 -37.84 12.08
N SER A 8 35.56 -37.18 13.18
CA SER A 8 34.26 -36.63 13.43
C SER A 8 34.03 -35.48 12.45
N ILE A 9 33.25 -35.74 11.41
CA ILE A 9 32.73 -34.70 10.52
C ILE A 9 31.66 -33.96 11.31
N LEU A 10 32.04 -32.78 11.83
CA LEU A 10 31.12 -31.83 12.42
C LEU A 10 30.28 -31.23 11.26
N PHE A 11 29.09 -31.72 11.03
CA PHE A 11 28.09 -31.02 10.20
C PHE A 11 27.66 -29.78 10.98
N ILE A 12 28.22 -28.63 10.63
CA ILE A 12 27.69 -27.33 10.99
C ILE A 12 26.44 -27.15 10.10
N PHE A 13 25.27 -27.49 10.63
CA PHE A 13 24.02 -27.00 10.09
C PHE A 13 23.97 -25.50 10.39
N SER A 14 24.45 -24.68 9.46
CA SER A 14 24.01 -23.31 9.39
C SER A 14 22.53 -23.36 9.03
N TYR A 15 21.66 -22.97 9.96
CA TYR A 15 20.30 -22.60 9.62
C TYR A 15 20.41 -21.42 8.64
N LEU A 16 20.34 -21.68 7.36
CA LEU A 16 20.02 -20.67 6.38
C LEU A 16 18.55 -20.30 6.68
N ILE A 17 18.35 -19.22 7.40
CA ILE A 17 17.04 -18.56 7.45
C ILE A 17 16.84 -18.11 5.99
N SER A 18 15.94 -18.78 5.28
CA SER A 18 15.55 -18.36 3.95
C SER A 18 14.86 -17.01 4.10
N GLN A 19 15.36 -15.99 3.42
CA GLN A 19 14.69 -14.70 3.30
C GLN A 19 13.62 -14.84 2.24
N THR A 20 12.41 -14.40 2.59
CA THR A 20 11.23 -14.50 1.74
C THR A 20 10.97 -13.16 1.07
N ARG A 21 11.00 -13.14 -0.26
CA ARG A 21 10.67 -11.94 -1.04
C ARG A 21 9.29 -11.40 -0.65
N TYR A 22 9.15 -10.11 -0.62
CA TYR A 22 7.97 -9.34 -0.19
C TYR A 22 7.70 -9.34 1.33
N LEU A 23 8.34 -10.22 2.11
CA LEU A 23 8.34 -10.19 3.58
C LEU A 23 9.66 -9.67 4.15
N ASP A 24 10.78 -10.21 3.68
CA ASP A 24 12.11 -9.89 4.19
C ASP A 24 12.85 -8.94 3.27
N GLU A 25 13.75 -8.13 3.81
CA GLU A 25 14.68 -7.33 3.02
C GLU A 25 15.74 -8.26 2.39
N ILE A 26 15.65 -8.47 1.08
CA ILE A 26 16.53 -9.34 0.30
C ILE A 26 17.46 -8.55 -0.63
N PHE A 27 17.22 -7.25 -0.81
CA PHE A 27 18.05 -6.35 -1.59
C PHE A 27 18.76 -5.35 -0.68
N ASP A 28 20.07 -5.14 -0.89
CA ASP A 28 20.87 -4.21 -0.10
C ASP A 28 20.71 -2.77 -0.56
N GLU A 29 20.55 -2.55 -1.87
CA GLU A 29 20.54 -1.24 -2.51
C GLU A 29 19.20 -0.95 -3.22
N VAL A 30 18.82 0.32 -3.25
CA VAL A 30 17.60 0.83 -3.89
C VAL A 30 17.97 1.89 -4.91
N THR A 31 17.47 1.77 -6.11
CA THR A 31 17.54 2.79 -7.15
C THR A 31 16.35 3.72 -7.02
N ILE A 32 16.59 5.02 -6.97
CA ILE A 32 15.54 6.05 -6.84
C ILE A 32 15.51 6.88 -8.11
N THR A 33 14.34 7.01 -8.70
CA THR A 33 14.08 7.95 -9.80
C THR A 33 13.16 9.04 -9.27
N GLU A 34 13.72 10.22 -9.07
CA GLU A 34 13.03 11.37 -8.49
C GLU A 34 12.25 12.15 -9.56
N ASP A 35 11.24 12.92 -9.12
CA ASP A 35 10.48 13.88 -9.93
C ASP A 35 9.83 13.29 -11.20
N VAL A 36 9.33 12.05 -11.12
CA VAL A 36 8.60 11.43 -12.23
C VAL A 36 7.23 12.07 -12.36
N VAL A 37 6.99 12.80 -13.42
CA VAL A 37 5.68 13.44 -13.67
C VAL A 37 4.66 12.39 -14.09
N TYR A 38 3.63 12.19 -13.26
CA TYR A 38 2.55 11.25 -13.54
C TYR A 38 1.29 11.93 -14.11
N GLY A 39 1.20 13.25 -14.03
CA GLY A 39 0.06 14.01 -14.51
C GLY A 39 0.25 15.51 -14.43
N ASN A 40 -0.80 16.24 -14.82
CA ASN A 40 -0.88 17.69 -14.73
C ASN A 40 -2.31 18.07 -14.38
N ALA A 41 -2.50 18.97 -13.41
CA ALA A 41 -3.83 19.37 -12.98
C ALA A 41 -3.86 20.80 -12.41
N PRO A 42 -5.04 21.45 -12.38
CA PRO A 42 -5.21 22.76 -11.78
C PRO A 42 -4.99 22.72 -10.26
N ASP A 43 -4.05 23.51 -9.75
CA ASP A 43 -3.75 23.66 -8.33
C ASP A 43 -4.24 25.00 -7.79
N LEU A 44 -4.35 25.07 -6.47
CA LEU A 44 -4.80 26.26 -5.76
C LEU A 44 -3.66 27.25 -5.54
N PRO A 45 -3.96 28.56 -5.56
CA PRO A 45 -2.99 29.55 -5.14
C PRO A 45 -2.66 29.40 -3.64
N PHE A 46 -1.46 29.80 -3.25
CA PHE A 46 -0.86 29.64 -1.91
C PHE A 46 -1.79 29.95 -0.71
N ILE A 47 -2.85 30.73 -0.87
CA ILE A 47 -3.80 31.05 0.21
C ILE A 47 -5.10 30.26 0.03
N PHE A 48 -5.17 29.05 -0.34
CA PHE A 48 -6.27 28.08 -0.38
C PHE A 48 -7.72 28.60 -0.14
N LEU A 49 -7.96 29.90 -0.28
CA LEU A 49 -9.23 30.54 0.04
C LEU A 49 -10.14 30.68 -1.16
N PHE A 50 -9.58 30.65 -2.37
CA PHE A 50 -10.32 30.90 -3.59
C PHE A 50 -9.88 29.93 -4.69
N GLU A 51 -10.80 29.16 -5.22
CA GLU A 51 -10.56 28.13 -6.24
C GLU A 51 -10.78 28.65 -7.67
N TRP A 52 -11.23 29.89 -7.86
CA TRP A 52 -11.49 30.49 -9.17
C TRP A 52 -10.23 31.01 -9.89
N ASN A 53 -9.06 30.91 -9.29
CA ASN A 53 -7.79 31.36 -9.85
C ASN A 53 -6.72 30.26 -9.71
N THR A 54 -7.03 29.07 -10.20
CA THR A 54 -6.09 27.95 -10.27
C THR A 54 -5.05 28.13 -11.37
N TYR A 55 -3.96 27.41 -11.29
CA TYR A 55 -2.93 27.29 -12.32
C TYR A 55 -2.49 25.84 -12.43
N ASP A 56 -2.16 25.41 -13.64
CA ASP A 56 -1.76 24.04 -13.87
C ASP A 56 -0.36 23.77 -13.29
N ILE A 57 -0.21 22.67 -12.59
CA ILE A 57 1.06 22.15 -12.08
C ILE A 57 1.31 20.74 -12.60
N ASP A 58 2.58 20.39 -12.74
CA ASP A 58 2.97 19.02 -12.89
C ASP A 58 2.80 18.30 -11.54
N LEU A 59 2.21 17.10 -11.59
CA LEU A 59 2.05 16.21 -10.46
C LEU A 59 3.15 15.17 -10.55
N ASP A 60 3.96 15.07 -9.51
CA ASP A 60 5.17 14.24 -9.50
C ASP A 60 5.17 13.19 -8.38
N MET A 61 6.04 12.20 -8.55
CA MET A 61 6.28 11.12 -7.61
C MET A 61 7.73 10.66 -7.71
N ASP A 62 8.24 10.03 -6.65
CA ASP A 62 9.50 9.32 -6.67
C ASP A 62 9.26 7.83 -6.78
N VAL A 63 10.05 7.15 -7.61
CA VAL A 63 9.97 5.70 -7.83
C VAL A 63 11.19 5.02 -7.25
N TYR A 64 10.97 4.02 -6.40
CA TYR A 64 11.99 3.23 -5.71
C TYR A 64 11.96 1.80 -6.21
N GLU A 65 13.10 1.31 -6.71
CA GLU A 65 13.24 -0.03 -7.26
C GLU A 65 14.39 -0.79 -6.59
N PRO A 66 14.27 -2.11 -6.38
CA PRO A 66 15.40 -2.91 -5.91
C PRO A 66 16.53 -2.91 -6.94
N THR A 67 17.72 -2.44 -6.57
CA THR A 67 18.86 -2.37 -7.49
C THR A 67 19.30 -3.75 -7.93
N GLY A 68 19.32 -3.96 -9.24
CA GLY A 68 19.77 -5.22 -9.85
C GLY A 68 18.73 -6.34 -9.89
N ASP A 69 17.51 -6.07 -9.46
CA ASP A 69 16.40 -7.02 -9.63
C ASP A 69 16.04 -7.18 -11.12
N THR A 70 15.87 -8.40 -11.55
CA THR A 70 15.54 -8.73 -12.94
C THR A 70 14.09 -9.16 -13.13
N LEU A 71 13.30 -9.22 -12.06
CA LEU A 71 11.89 -9.57 -12.12
C LEU A 71 11.10 -8.45 -12.80
N THR A 72 10.22 -8.81 -13.75
CA THR A 72 9.45 -7.86 -14.59
C THR A 72 7.96 -7.87 -14.29
N ASN A 73 7.55 -8.41 -13.14
CA ASN A 73 6.15 -8.50 -12.72
C ASN A 73 6.08 -8.32 -11.21
N ARG A 74 6.51 -7.16 -10.73
CA ARG A 74 6.62 -6.83 -9.31
C ARG A 74 5.37 -6.12 -8.84
N PRO A 75 4.77 -6.49 -7.71
CA PRO A 75 3.72 -5.67 -7.10
C PRO A 75 4.25 -4.29 -6.74
N VAL A 76 3.36 -3.29 -6.76
CA VAL A 76 3.72 -1.91 -6.45
C VAL A 76 2.96 -1.40 -5.23
N ILE A 77 3.63 -0.59 -4.40
CA ILE A 77 3.01 0.11 -3.27
C ILE A 77 3.12 1.62 -3.50
N ILE A 78 1.98 2.30 -3.52
CA ILE A 78 1.89 3.76 -3.61
C ILE A 78 1.78 4.33 -2.19
N PHE A 79 2.77 5.08 -1.76
CA PHE A 79 2.79 5.78 -0.48
C PHE A 79 2.24 7.19 -0.64
N ILE A 80 1.26 7.54 0.22
CA ILE A 80 0.58 8.83 0.23
C ILE A 80 0.82 9.49 1.59
N HIS A 81 1.52 10.61 1.57
CA HIS A 81 2.00 11.31 2.77
C HIS A 81 0.88 11.93 3.62
N SER A 82 1.16 12.15 4.89
CA SER A 82 0.32 12.91 5.82
C SER A 82 0.42 14.42 5.58
N GLY A 83 -0.21 15.23 6.44
CA GLY A 83 -0.11 16.70 6.38
C GLY A 83 -1.44 17.43 6.26
N ALA A 84 -2.55 16.74 6.53
CA ALA A 84 -3.91 17.30 6.63
C ALA A 84 -4.33 18.12 5.40
N PHE A 85 -3.90 17.75 4.20
CA PHE A 85 -4.19 18.42 2.92
C PHE A 85 -3.72 19.89 2.81
N PHE A 86 -2.90 20.37 3.72
CA PHE A 86 -2.31 21.70 3.65
C PHE A 86 -0.78 21.75 3.77
N SER A 87 -0.16 20.61 4.03
CA SER A 87 1.30 20.46 4.13
C SER A 87 1.71 19.02 3.77
N GLY A 88 3.00 18.74 3.78
CA GLY A 88 3.55 17.43 3.45
C GLY A 88 4.09 17.38 2.02
N HIS A 89 4.84 16.37 1.72
CA HIS A 89 5.44 16.08 0.42
C HIS A 89 5.92 14.62 0.36
N ASN A 90 6.21 14.12 -0.84
CA ASN A 90 6.68 12.76 -1.12
C ASN A 90 8.03 12.38 -0.49
N GLU A 91 8.80 13.37 -0.02
CA GLU A 91 10.08 13.17 0.68
C GLU A 91 9.93 13.23 2.23
N ALA A 92 8.70 13.11 2.77
CA ALA A 92 8.54 13.01 4.22
C ALA A 92 9.23 11.74 4.75
N ASP A 93 9.81 11.84 5.95
CA ASP A 93 10.71 10.81 6.49
C ASP A 93 10.09 9.40 6.52
N ASP A 94 8.81 9.30 6.87
CA ASP A 94 8.10 8.02 6.99
C ASP A 94 7.85 7.36 5.62
N VAL A 95 7.36 8.11 4.64
CA VAL A 95 7.08 7.56 3.30
C VAL A 95 8.37 7.20 2.56
N VAL A 96 9.46 7.95 2.75
CA VAL A 96 10.78 7.60 2.23
C VAL A 96 11.29 6.31 2.88
N ALA A 97 11.21 6.20 4.22
CA ALA A 97 11.65 5.01 4.93
C ALA A 97 10.85 3.76 4.51
N LEU A 98 9.53 3.89 4.34
CA LEU A 98 8.66 2.81 3.88
C LEU A 98 8.92 2.44 2.41
N SER A 99 9.15 3.42 1.53
CA SER A 99 9.48 3.19 0.13
C SER A 99 10.80 2.42 -0.03
N ILE A 100 11.83 2.81 0.71
CA ILE A 100 13.11 2.09 0.74
C ILE A 100 12.93 0.66 1.29
N ALA A 101 12.18 0.51 2.39
CA ALA A 101 11.94 -0.80 2.99
C ALA A 101 11.15 -1.73 2.05
N SER A 102 10.21 -1.19 1.27
CA SER A 102 9.45 -1.93 0.26
C SER A 102 10.32 -2.37 -0.91
N ALA A 103 11.11 -1.45 -1.46
CA ALA A 103 12.03 -1.77 -2.55
C ALA A 103 13.05 -2.84 -2.13
N LYS A 104 13.58 -2.77 -0.91
CA LYS A 104 14.47 -3.81 -0.37
C LYS A 104 13.80 -5.18 -0.24
N ARG A 105 12.47 -5.25 -0.17
CA ARG A 105 11.68 -6.49 -0.16
C ARG A 105 11.31 -6.99 -1.56
N GLY A 106 11.62 -6.23 -2.61
CA GLY A 106 11.35 -6.60 -3.99
C GLY A 106 10.09 -6.01 -4.60
N TYR A 107 9.38 -5.13 -3.89
CA TYR A 107 8.33 -4.32 -4.48
C TYR A 107 8.92 -3.21 -5.35
N VAL A 108 8.14 -2.68 -6.27
CA VAL A 108 8.30 -1.30 -6.71
C VAL A 108 7.55 -0.42 -5.71
N ALA A 109 8.16 0.65 -5.23
CA ALA A 109 7.50 1.59 -4.35
C ALA A 109 7.43 2.97 -5.01
N VAL A 110 6.35 3.68 -4.75
CA VAL A 110 6.13 5.02 -5.26
C VAL A 110 5.74 5.93 -4.11
N SER A 111 6.41 7.06 -3.95
CA SER A 111 5.99 8.12 -3.04
C SER A 111 5.47 9.29 -3.85
N MET A 112 4.18 9.62 -3.72
CA MET A 112 3.52 10.63 -4.55
C MET A 112 3.31 11.96 -3.83
N ASN A 113 3.43 13.05 -4.56
CA ASN A 113 2.83 14.32 -4.20
C ASN A 113 1.37 14.37 -4.66
N TYR A 114 0.54 15.10 -3.94
CA TYR A 114 -0.85 15.38 -4.31
C TYR A 114 -1.18 16.86 -4.04
N ARG A 115 -2.18 17.40 -4.75
CA ARG A 115 -2.60 18.80 -4.62
C ARG A 115 -3.10 19.11 -3.21
N LEU A 116 -2.47 20.06 -2.55
CA LEU A 116 -2.87 20.57 -1.24
C LEU A 116 -3.96 21.62 -1.39
N GLY A 117 -4.71 21.92 -0.32
CA GLY A 117 -5.70 22.98 -0.43
C GLY A 117 -6.83 22.98 0.60
N LEU A 118 -6.56 22.50 1.82
CA LEU A 118 -7.54 22.53 2.89
C LEU A 118 -7.62 23.90 3.57
N ASN A 119 -8.80 24.50 3.56
CA ASN A 119 -9.17 25.55 4.50
C ASN A 119 -9.88 24.89 5.70
N ILE A 120 -9.21 24.81 6.84
CA ILE A 120 -9.71 24.17 8.07
C ILE A 120 -10.97 24.82 8.67
N LEU A 121 -11.42 25.95 8.15
CA LEU A 121 -12.63 26.67 8.59
C LEU A 121 -13.82 26.43 7.65
N SER A 122 -13.72 25.49 6.69
CA SER A 122 -14.75 25.25 5.67
C SER A 122 -14.92 23.77 5.38
N SER A 123 -16.10 23.21 5.66
CA SER A 123 -16.46 21.85 5.26
C SER A 123 -16.41 21.68 3.75
N TYR A 124 -16.90 22.67 3.02
CA TYR A 124 -16.85 22.73 1.57
C TYR A 124 -15.41 22.55 1.04
N SER A 125 -14.44 23.26 1.62
CA SER A 125 -13.02 23.11 1.26
C SER A 125 -12.47 21.73 1.69
N GLY A 126 -12.91 21.18 2.81
CA GLY A 126 -12.49 19.87 3.30
C GLY A 126 -12.79 18.75 2.32
N GLU A 127 -14.03 18.65 1.86
CA GLU A 127 -14.46 17.65 0.88
C GLU A 127 -13.72 17.80 -0.45
N ARG A 128 -13.55 19.04 -0.93
CA ARG A 128 -12.84 19.33 -2.19
C ARG A 128 -11.36 19.01 -2.11
N ALA A 129 -10.72 19.23 -0.96
CA ALA A 129 -9.31 18.90 -0.76
C ALA A 129 -9.09 17.37 -0.79
N VAL A 130 -9.95 16.60 -0.12
CA VAL A 130 -9.93 15.13 -0.22
C VAL A 130 -10.15 14.69 -1.67
N TYR A 131 -11.17 15.23 -2.33
CA TYR A 131 -11.52 14.85 -3.70
C TYR A 131 -10.38 15.09 -4.70
N ARG A 132 -9.67 16.24 -4.62
CA ARG A 132 -8.46 16.48 -5.44
C ARG A 132 -7.37 15.45 -5.16
N GLY A 133 -7.12 15.13 -3.90
CA GLY A 133 -6.16 14.08 -3.55
C GLY A 133 -6.53 12.71 -4.11
N VAL A 134 -7.82 12.38 -4.13
CA VAL A 134 -8.32 11.13 -4.74
C VAL A 134 -8.12 11.12 -6.26
N GLN A 135 -8.41 12.23 -6.94
CA GLN A 135 -8.12 12.39 -8.37
C GLN A 135 -6.62 12.20 -8.68
N ASP A 136 -5.75 12.76 -7.84
CA ASP A 136 -4.30 12.66 -8.02
C ASP A 136 -3.81 11.22 -7.78
N ALA A 137 -4.32 10.53 -6.77
CA ALA A 137 -4.00 9.11 -6.52
C ALA A 137 -4.55 8.20 -7.64
N SER A 138 -5.75 8.49 -8.14
CA SER A 138 -6.29 7.83 -9.34
C SER A 138 -5.36 7.98 -10.53
N ALA A 139 -4.84 9.19 -10.76
CA ALA A 139 -3.92 9.47 -11.86
C ALA A 139 -2.60 8.68 -11.73
N VAL A 140 -2.06 8.51 -10.50
CA VAL A 140 -0.87 7.66 -10.26
C VAL A 140 -1.15 6.20 -10.60
N VAL A 141 -2.28 5.63 -10.16
CA VAL A 141 -2.63 4.23 -10.47
C VAL A 141 -2.75 4.03 -11.98
N ARG A 142 -3.44 4.95 -12.69
CA ARG A 142 -3.59 4.88 -14.15
C ARG A 142 -2.25 5.03 -14.89
N TYR A 143 -1.37 5.93 -14.41
CA TYR A 143 -0.01 6.07 -14.94
C TYR A 143 0.80 4.78 -14.78
N LEU A 144 0.80 4.19 -13.60
CA LEU A 144 1.55 2.96 -13.33
C LEU A 144 1.03 1.77 -14.16
N ARG A 145 -0.27 1.71 -14.41
CA ARG A 145 -0.87 0.70 -15.30
C ARG A 145 -0.48 0.91 -16.75
N GLU A 146 -0.43 2.15 -17.24
CA GLU A 146 -0.01 2.46 -18.61
C GLU A 146 1.47 2.10 -18.83
N PHE A 147 2.34 2.48 -17.88
CA PHE A 147 3.78 2.29 -17.98
C PHE A 147 4.30 1.05 -17.22
N HIS A 148 3.44 0.07 -16.96
CA HIS A 148 3.79 -1.11 -16.17
C HIS A 148 5.02 -1.87 -16.71
N GLN A 149 5.20 -1.92 -18.02
CA GLN A 149 6.35 -2.60 -18.64
C GLN A 149 7.67 -1.83 -18.42
N ASP A 150 7.63 -0.51 -18.39
CA ASP A 150 8.81 0.35 -18.22
C ASP A 150 9.39 0.21 -16.81
N TYR A 151 8.52 0.00 -15.80
CA TYR A 151 8.90 -0.22 -14.41
C TYR A 151 8.92 -1.69 -13.99
N GLY A 152 8.59 -2.63 -14.88
CA GLY A 152 8.47 -4.05 -14.55
C GLY A 152 7.45 -4.31 -13.44
N ILE A 153 6.27 -3.69 -13.52
CA ILE A 153 5.19 -3.74 -12.52
C ILE A 153 4.14 -4.78 -12.92
N ASP A 154 3.62 -5.49 -11.93
CA ASP A 154 2.37 -6.20 -12.02
C ASP A 154 1.21 -5.23 -11.85
N TYR A 155 0.58 -4.86 -12.95
CA TYR A 155 -0.49 -3.85 -12.96
C TYR A 155 -1.79 -4.29 -12.26
N GLU A 156 -1.95 -5.58 -11.94
CA GLU A 156 -3.06 -6.10 -11.15
C GLU A 156 -2.80 -5.98 -9.62
N ASN A 157 -1.55 -5.92 -9.20
CA ASN A 157 -1.14 -5.88 -7.81
C ASN A 157 -0.59 -4.49 -7.43
N ILE A 158 -1.46 -3.48 -7.47
CA ILE A 158 -1.20 -2.11 -7.04
C ILE A 158 -1.86 -1.89 -5.68
N PHE A 159 -1.05 -1.60 -4.67
CA PHE A 159 -1.46 -1.34 -3.30
C PHE A 159 -1.31 0.15 -2.96
N VAL A 160 -2.16 0.65 -2.07
CA VAL A 160 -2.05 2.02 -1.55
C VAL A 160 -1.78 1.97 -0.06
N TRP A 161 -0.79 2.72 0.38
CA TRP A 161 -0.45 2.90 1.79
C TRP A 161 -0.49 4.38 2.15
N GLY A 162 -1.54 4.78 2.86
CA GLY A 162 -1.73 6.15 3.27
C GLY A 162 -1.48 6.37 4.75
N THR A 163 -1.02 7.58 5.08
CA THR A 163 -0.88 8.05 6.46
C THR A 163 -1.71 9.31 6.66
N SER A 164 -2.58 9.35 7.68
CA SER A 164 -3.44 10.51 7.98
C SER A 164 -4.24 10.97 6.74
N ALA A 165 -3.96 12.16 6.20
CA ALA A 165 -4.56 12.66 4.96
C ALA A 165 -4.40 11.67 3.79
N GLY A 166 -3.24 11.03 3.66
CA GLY A 166 -3.00 9.99 2.66
C GLY A 166 -3.89 8.75 2.85
N SER A 167 -4.23 8.41 4.11
CA SER A 167 -5.20 7.35 4.39
C SER A 167 -6.62 7.72 3.96
N PHE A 168 -7.04 8.98 4.14
CA PHE A 168 -8.30 9.46 3.57
C PHE A 168 -8.31 9.26 2.06
N ILE A 169 -7.24 9.67 1.38
CA ILE A 169 -7.13 9.52 -0.08
C ILE A 169 -7.25 8.04 -0.47
N GLY A 170 -6.47 7.15 0.17
CA GLY A 170 -6.47 5.73 -0.15
C GLY A 170 -7.83 5.05 0.10
N LEU A 171 -8.49 5.36 1.23
CA LEU A 171 -9.81 4.82 1.54
C LEU A 171 -10.89 5.33 0.57
N HIS A 172 -10.89 6.63 0.25
CA HIS A 172 -11.83 7.18 -0.72
C HIS A 172 -11.57 6.62 -2.12
N LEU A 173 -10.32 6.51 -2.56
CA LEU A 173 -9.99 5.90 -3.86
C LEU A 173 -10.51 4.47 -3.96
N ALA A 174 -10.42 3.70 -2.88
CA ALA A 174 -10.88 2.32 -2.85
C ALA A 174 -12.41 2.19 -2.87
N PHE A 175 -13.13 3.04 -2.11
CA PHE A 175 -14.51 2.82 -1.76
C PHE A 175 -15.51 3.82 -2.35
N THR A 176 -15.08 4.87 -3.08
CA THR A 176 -16.02 5.81 -3.68
C THR A 176 -16.14 5.63 -5.19
N GLU A 177 -17.37 5.80 -5.69
CA GLU A 177 -17.67 5.83 -7.12
C GLU A 177 -18.08 7.24 -7.56
N ASP A 178 -18.09 7.51 -8.87
CA ASP A 178 -18.40 8.85 -9.40
C ASP A 178 -19.82 9.34 -9.08
N ASP A 179 -20.78 8.43 -8.91
CA ASP A 179 -22.18 8.75 -8.55
C ASP A 179 -22.36 9.04 -7.05
N GLU A 180 -21.35 8.70 -6.22
CA GLU A 180 -21.28 9.03 -4.79
C GLU A 180 -20.54 10.33 -4.50
N ARG A 181 -20.19 11.06 -5.54
CA ARG A 181 -19.48 12.33 -5.46
C ARG A 181 -20.25 13.33 -4.59
N PRO A 182 -19.64 13.88 -3.51
CA PRO A 182 -20.27 14.91 -2.68
C PRO A 182 -20.71 16.14 -3.47
N GLU A 183 -21.56 16.98 -2.90
CA GLU A 183 -22.04 18.19 -3.60
C GLU A 183 -20.93 19.23 -3.82
N SER A 184 -19.99 19.37 -2.90
CA SER A 184 -18.98 20.42 -2.95
C SER A 184 -18.02 20.34 -4.16
N PRO A 185 -17.55 19.16 -4.62
CA PRO A 185 -16.76 19.01 -5.84
C PRO A 185 -17.46 19.49 -7.13
N PHE A 186 -18.82 19.55 -7.20
CA PHE A 186 -19.50 20.13 -8.35
C PHE A 186 -19.30 21.64 -8.50
N GLY A 187 -18.70 22.28 -7.48
CA GLY A 187 -18.43 23.70 -7.51
C GLY A 187 -19.65 24.57 -7.16
N GLY A 188 -19.49 25.87 -7.29
CA GLY A 188 -20.53 26.87 -7.00
C GLY A 188 -19.93 28.14 -6.46
N GLY A 189 -20.68 29.27 -6.55
CA GLY A 189 -20.19 30.54 -6.05
C GLY A 189 -18.98 31.14 -6.82
N GLY A 190 -18.59 30.52 -7.93
CA GLY A 190 -17.40 30.87 -8.71
C GLY A 190 -16.29 29.83 -8.69
N ASP A 191 -16.39 28.83 -7.82
CA ASP A 191 -15.45 27.70 -7.79
C ASP A 191 -15.78 26.69 -8.91
N PRO A 192 -14.74 26.09 -9.55
CA PRO A 192 -14.93 25.17 -10.66
C PRO A 192 -15.54 23.85 -10.22
N ASP A 193 -16.22 23.17 -11.15
CA ASP A 193 -16.49 21.74 -11.06
C ASP A 193 -15.16 20.97 -11.19
N LEU A 194 -14.87 20.06 -10.26
CA LEU A 194 -13.63 19.28 -10.25
C LEU A 194 -13.66 18.07 -11.21
N GLY A 195 -14.78 17.80 -11.87
CA GLY A 195 -14.89 16.63 -12.76
C GLY A 195 -15.07 15.30 -12.03
N CYS A 196 -14.94 14.19 -12.73
CA CYS A 196 -15.00 12.83 -12.17
C CYS A 196 -13.68 12.46 -11.47
N ILE A 197 -13.65 11.33 -10.76
CA ILE A 197 -12.44 10.84 -10.08
C ILE A 197 -11.30 10.63 -11.10
N ASP A 198 -11.60 10.03 -12.24
CA ASP A 198 -10.61 9.71 -13.28
C ASP A 198 -10.45 10.83 -14.34
N CYS A 199 -11.00 12.02 -14.13
CA CYS A 199 -10.99 13.12 -15.11
C CYS A 199 -9.73 14.00 -15.07
N GLU A 200 -8.96 13.94 -13.98
CA GLU A 200 -7.83 14.83 -13.76
C GLU A 200 -6.48 14.09 -13.78
N GLY A 201 -5.41 14.85 -13.91
CA GLY A 201 -4.03 14.37 -13.88
C GLY A 201 -3.53 13.84 -15.21
N ASN A 202 -4.21 12.85 -15.79
CA ASN A 202 -3.87 12.28 -17.10
C ASN A 202 -5.09 11.65 -17.78
N ASP A 203 -4.94 11.28 -19.07
CA ASP A 203 -6.03 10.74 -19.90
C ASP A 203 -5.90 9.20 -20.11
N TYR A 204 -5.14 8.48 -19.30
CA TYR A 204 -4.97 7.02 -19.45
C TYR A 204 -6.26 6.29 -19.05
N ALA A 205 -6.76 5.45 -19.95
CA ALA A 205 -8.04 4.77 -19.81
C ALA A 205 -7.90 3.43 -19.06
N HIS A 206 -7.37 3.49 -17.84
CA HIS A 206 -7.26 2.36 -16.93
C HIS A 206 -8.17 2.58 -15.73
N ASP A 207 -8.61 1.50 -15.11
CA ASP A 207 -9.22 1.53 -13.79
C ASP A 207 -8.23 2.07 -12.76
N SER A 208 -8.70 2.81 -11.76
CA SER A 208 -7.86 3.42 -10.72
C SER A 208 -7.98 2.75 -9.34
N LYS A 209 -8.80 1.69 -9.22
CA LYS A 209 -9.00 1.02 -7.93
C LYS A 209 -7.74 0.25 -7.48
N PRO A 210 -7.30 0.42 -6.23
CA PRO A 210 -6.19 -0.35 -5.69
C PRO A 210 -6.62 -1.79 -5.36
N LYS A 211 -5.67 -2.71 -5.35
CA LYS A 211 -5.88 -4.11 -4.92
C LYS A 211 -6.12 -4.23 -3.42
N ALA A 212 -5.50 -3.39 -2.61
CA ALA A 212 -5.71 -3.29 -1.18
C ALA A 212 -5.26 -1.93 -0.64
N VAL A 213 -5.73 -1.58 0.56
CA VAL A 213 -5.37 -0.34 1.27
C VAL A 213 -4.73 -0.65 2.61
N ILE A 214 -3.60 -0.01 2.89
CA ILE A 214 -3.02 0.12 4.22
C ILE A 214 -3.35 1.53 4.71
N SER A 215 -4.15 1.63 5.78
CA SER A 215 -4.63 2.89 6.34
C SER A 215 -4.06 3.13 7.72
N CYS A 216 -3.16 4.08 7.86
CA CYS A 216 -2.63 4.49 9.16
C CYS A 216 -3.37 5.75 9.63
N TRP A 217 -4.15 5.62 10.73
CA TRP A 217 -4.97 6.70 11.35
C TRP A 217 -5.80 7.50 10.35
N GLY A 218 -6.53 6.78 9.49
CA GLY A 218 -7.39 7.33 8.46
C GLY A 218 -8.87 7.35 8.85
N ALA A 219 -9.68 7.94 7.97
CA ALA A 219 -11.13 7.92 8.05
C ALA A 219 -11.75 8.05 6.65
N ILE A 220 -13.06 7.78 6.55
CA ILE A 220 -13.86 7.96 5.35
C ILE A 220 -15.00 8.95 5.59
N GLY A 221 -15.48 9.60 4.53
CA GLY A 221 -16.54 10.60 4.61
C GLY A 221 -17.94 10.03 4.82
N ASP A 222 -18.21 8.84 4.29
CA ASP A 222 -19.47 8.13 4.46
C ASP A 222 -19.22 6.62 4.49
N LEU A 223 -19.89 5.90 5.40
CA LEU A 223 -19.79 4.44 5.49
C LEU A 223 -20.61 3.73 4.41
N ASP A 224 -21.62 4.38 3.86
CA ASP A 224 -22.44 3.80 2.81
C ASP A 224 -21.68 3.63 1.48
N TRP A 225 -20.56 4.33 1.29
CA TRP A 225 -19.64 4.12 0.16
C TRP A 225 -18.93 2.77 0.19
N ILE A 226 -18.83 2.14 1.37
CA ILE A 226 -18.29 0.79 1.51
C ILE A 226 -19.42 -0.21 1.24
N ASP A 227 -19.38 -0.88 0.10
CA ASP A 227 -20.39 -1.84 -0.32
C ASP A 227 -19.77 -3.13 -0.92
N GLN A 228 -20.58 -3.99 -1.52
CA GLN A 228 -20.15 -5.26 -2.09
C GLN A 228 -19.47 -5.12 -3.46
N GLU A 229 -19.66 -4.00 -4.14
CA GLU A 229 -19.11 -3.78 -5.49
C GLU A 229 -17.64 -3.35 -5.40
N ASN A 230 -17.27 -2.60 -4.32
CA ASN A 230 -15.92 -2.12 -4.06
C ASN A 230 -15.20 -2.86 -2.90
N ASN A 231 -15.18 -4.17 -2.96
CA ASN A 231 -14.72 -5.09 -1.90
C ASN A 231 -13.19 -5.11 -1.70
N THR A 232 -12.57 -3.96 -1.54
CA THR A 232 -11.11 -3.81 -1.40
C THR A 232 -10.60 -4.24 -0.02
N PRO A 233 -9.71 -5.25 0.08
CA PRO A 233 -9.07 -5.65 1.33
C PRO A 233 -8.35 -4.49 2.02
N THR A 234 -8.53 -4.36 3.34
CA THR A 234 -8.01 -3.19 4.07
C THR A 234 -7.41 -3.57 5.42
N ILE A 235 -6.17 -3.16 5.68
CA ILE A 235 -5.56 -3.21 7.01
C ILE A 235 -5.47 -1.81 7.59
N MET A 236 -5.83 -1.66 8.86
CA MET A 236 -5.95 -0.35 9.51
C MET A 236 -5.17 -0.32 10.84
N PHE A 237 -4.47 0.78 11.08
CA PHE A 237 -3.75 1.07 12.32
C PHE A 237 -4.24 2.40 12.88
N HIS A 238 -4.69 2.43 14.16
CA HIS A 238 -5.26 3.65 14.73
C HIS A 238 -5.08 3.72 16.24
N GLY A 239 -4.64 4.87 16.75
CA GLY A 239 -4.61 5.16 18.19
C GLY A 239 -6.01 5.46 18.72
N THR A 240 -6.44 4.79 19.80
CA THR A 240 -7.81 4.96 20.32
C THR A 240 -8.10 6.33 20.93
N LEU A 241 -7.06 7.12 21.25
CA LEU A 241 -7.15 8.50 21.76
C LEU A 241 -6.67 9.53 20.74
N ASP A 242 -6.72 9.23 19.45
CA ASP A 242 -6.33 10.14 18.38
C ASP A 242 -7.14 11.45 18.43
N PRO A 243 -6.46 12.62 18.65
CA PRO A 243 -7.15 13.91 18.72
C PRO A 243 -7.28 14.59 17.34
N VAL A 244 -6.70 14.04 16.28
CA VAL A 244 -6.67 14.64 14.93
C VAL A 244 -7.70 13.98 14.03
N VAL A 245 -7.64 12.64 13.92
CA VAL A 245 -8.62 11.84 13.20
C VAL A 245 -9.37 10.96 14.19
N PRO A 246 -10.69 11.08 14.32
CA PRO A 246 -11.43 10.31 15.30
C PRO A 246 -11.35 8.80 15.00
N PHE A 247 -11.07 7.99 16.03
CA PHE A 247 -11.06 6.53 15.95
C PHE A 247 -12.45 5.94 15.61
N ASN A 248 -13.51 6.57 16.14
CA ASN A 248 -14.91 6.26 15.81
C ASN A 248 -15.45 7.28 14.80
N SER A 249 -16.47 8.04 15.16
CA SER A 249 -16.98 9.14 14.34
C SER A 249 -16.82 10.47 15.05
N GLY A 250 -16.58 11.52 14.29
CA GLY A 250 -16.43 12.85 14.85
C GLY A 250 -15.91 13.85 13.84
N PHE A 251 -15.63 15.06 14.34
CA PHE A 251 -14.99 16.09 13.54
C PHE A 251 -13.47 15.90 13.55
N PRO A 252 -12.77 16.03 12.42
CA PRO A 252 -11.32 16.13 12.41
C PRO A 252 -10.80 17.22 13.35
N PHE A 253 -9.63 17.02 13.96
CA PHE A 253 -9.04 17.90 14.97
C PHE A 253 -9.92 18.08 16.24
N THR A 254 -10.79 17.12 16.54
CA THR A 254 -11.67 16.93 17.70
C THR A 254 -12.66 18.05 18.02
N ILE A 255 -12.32 19.29 17.74
CA ILE A 255 -13.15 20.48 18.06
C ILE A 255 -13.51 21.32 16.83
N ASN A 256 -13.06 20.90 15.66
CA ASN A 256 -13.28 21.67 14.44
C ASN A 256 -14.63 21.33 13.78
N ILE A 257 -15.70 21.86 14.34
CA ILE A 257 -17.06 21.71 13.81
C ILE A 257 -17.27 22.36 12.43
N ALA A 258 -16.26 23.03 11.89
CA ALA A 258 -16.30 23.62 10.55
C ALA A 258 -15.96 22.61 9.45
N LEU A 259 -15.41 21.44 9.80
CA LEU A 259 -15.18 20.33 8.87
C LEU A 259 -16.34 19.31 8.95
N PRO A 260 -16.55 18.48 7.92
CA PRO A 260 -17.56 17.43 7.97
C PRO A 260 -17.23 16.37 9.02
N ILE A 261 -18.25 15.67 9.51
CA ILE A 261 -18.04 14.46 10.32
C ILE A 261 -17.41 13.40 9.42
N VAL A 262 -16.47 12.66 9.98
CA VAL A 262 -15.82 11.52 9.33
C VAL A 262 -15.95 10.27 10.20
N TYR A 263 -15.76 9.12 9.59
CA TYR A 263 -15.86 7.81 10.21
C TYR A 263 -14.48 7.16 10.22
N GLY A 264 -13.94 6.96 11.42
CA GLY A 264 -12.60 6.41 11.63
C GLY A 264 -12.52 4.89 11.54
N SER A 265 -11.32 4.37 11.72
CA SER A 265 -10.99 2.98 11.45
C SER A 265 -11.86 1.97 12.20
N ASN A 266 -12.38 2.26 13.39
CA ASN A 266 -13.27 1.35 14.10
C ASN A 266 -14.59 1.11 13.33
N LEU A 267 -15.22 2.18 12.86
CA LEU A 267 -16.50 2.07 12.15
C LEU A 267 -16.31 1.53 10.71
N ILE A 268 -15.18 1.82 10.09
CA ILE A 268 -14.81 1.21 8.81
C ILE A 268 -14.64 -0.31 8.99
N HIS A 269 -13.93 -0.75 10.03
CA HIS A 269 -13.76 -2.16 10.38
C HIS A 269 -15.10 -2.87 10.63
N GLU A 270 -15.98 -2.25 11.41
CA GLU A 270 -17.33 -2.80 11.65
C GLU A 270 -18.10 -2.95 10.32
N ARG A 271 -18.05 -1.95 9.46
CA ARG A 271 -18.73 -1.98 8.15
C ARG A 271 -18.18 -3.03 7.21
N LEU A 272 -16.85 -3.14 7.10
CA LEU A 272 -16.18 -4.18 6.28
C LEU A 272 -16.54 -5.60 6.76
N ASN A 273 -16.60 -5.81 8.08
CA ASN A 273 -17.02 -7.08 8.67
C ASN A 273 -18.49 -7.41 8.37
N GLU A 274 -19.40 -6.43 8.43
CA GLU A 274 -20.82 -6.62 8.05
C GLU A 274 -20.94 -7.12 6.61
N LEU A 275 -20.08 -6.65 5.72
CA LEU A 275 -20.06 -7.00 4.31
C LEU A 275 -19.21 -8.24 3.99
N ASN A 276 -18.50 -8.82 4.98
CA ASN A 276 -17.53 -9.90 4.83
C ASN A 276 -16.39 -9.55 3.86
N ILE A 277 -15.97 -8.28 3.84
CA ILE A 277 -14.79 -7.81 3.12
C ILE A 277 -13.56 -8.08 4.00
N GLU A 278 -12.49 -8.62 3.42
CA GLU A 278 -11.26 -8.94 4.14
C GLU A 278 -10.63 -7.68 4.75
N ASN A 279 -10.45 -7.71 6.08
CA ASN A 279 -9.87 -6.55 6.74
C ASN A 279 -9.27 -6.90 8.12
N GLU A 280 -8.28 -6.10 8.54
CA GLU A 280 -7.66 -6.15 9.86
C GLU A 280 -7.67 -4.77 10.52
N LEU A 281 -7.85 -4.71 11.83
CA LEU A 281 -7.75 -3.48 12.61
C LEU A 281 -6.82 -3.67 13.81
N TYR A 282 -5.76 -2.87 13.86
CA TYR A 282 -4.86 -2.73 15.00
C TYR A 282 -5.21 -1.43 15.74
N ALA A 283 -6.08 -1.55 16.74
CA ALA A 283 -6.51 -0.46 17.60
C ALA A 283 -5.57 -0.33 18.79
N GLU A 284 -4.65 0.63 18.76
CA GLU A 284 -3.65 0.78 19.81
C GLU A 284 -4.17 1.63 20.96
N GLU A 285 -4.37 0.97 22.11
CA GLU A 285 -5.02 1.57 23.28
C GLU A 285 -4.23 2.75 23.84
N GLY A 286 -4.86 3.91 23.94
CA GLY A 286 -4.27 5.11 24.54
C GLY A 286 -3.30 5.86 23.65
N GLN A 287 -3.00 5.37 22.44
CA GLN A 287 -2.12 6.06 21.50
C GLN A 287 -2.84 7.21 20.80
N LEU A 288 -2.04 8.19 20.39
CA LEU A 288 -2.46 9.42 19.73
C LEU A 288 -2.24 9.29 18.21
N HIS A 289 -2.35 10.39 17.47
CA HIS A 289 -2.09 10.48 16.04
C HIS A 289 -0.60 10.25 15.74
N GLU A 290 -0.30 9.60 14.62
CA GLU A 290 1.08 9.29 14.17
C GLU A 290 1.97 8.67 15.28
N TYR A 291 1.42 7.70 16.03
CA TYR A 291 2.06 7.14 17.21
C TYR A 291 3.35 6.34 16.95
N TRP A 292 3.74 6.16 15.70
CA TRP A 292 5.05 5.57 15.33
C TRP A 292 6.23 6.54 15.41
N GLY A 293 5.98 7.82 15.78
CA GLY A 293 7.03 8.77 16.10
C GLY A 293 7.20 9.92 15.11
N THR A 294 6.26 10.11 14.18
CA THR A 294 6.27 11.26 13.27
C THR A 294 5.36 12.39 13.76
N LEU A 295 5.55 13.54 13.13
CA LEU A 295 4.63 14.68 13.13
C LEU A 295 4.53 15.16 11.67
N ASN A 296 3.35 15.03 11.07
CA ASN A 296 3.13 15.26 9.64
C ASN A 296 4.18 14.51 8.77
N GLY A 297 4.36 13.21 9.04
CA GLY A 297 5.26 12.33 8.29
C GLY A 297 6.75 12.47 8.60
N ASN A 298 7.17 13.49 9.37
CA ASN A 298 8.59 13.70 9.69
C ASN A 298 8.93 13.24 11.11
N TRP A 299 10.10 12.59 11.29
CA TRP A 299 10.50 12.06 12.58
C TRP A 299 10.68 13.14 13.64
N PHE A 300 10.04 12.92 14.77
CA PHE A 300 10.32 13.68 15.97
C PHE A 300 11.12 12.82 16.95
N GLY A 301 12.43 12.76 16.74
CA GLY A 301 13.34 11.94 17.54
C GLY A 301 13.64 10.54 16.97
N GLY A 302 13.11 10.23 15.77
CA GLY A 302 13.27 8.95 15.07
C GLY A 302 12.09 8.00 15.25
N PRO A 303 12.03 6.92 14.45
CA PRO A 303 10.99 5.91 14.56
C PRO A 303 11.07 5.20 15.92
N ASN A 304 9.91 4.78 16.43
CA ASN A 304 9.81 3.95 17.63
C ASN A 304 9.39 2.50 17.25
N GLU A 305 9.15 1.66 18.23
CA GLU A 305 8.81 0.25 18.03
C GLU A 305 7.54 0.01 17.21
N TYR A 306 6.58 0.93 17.25
CA TYR A 306 5.36 0.82 16.45
C TYR A 306 5.60 0.93 14.96
N PHE A 307 6.63 1.67 14.53
CA PHE A 307 6.96 1.77 13.10
C PHE A 307 7.33 0.40 12.51
N ASP A 308 8.19 -0.34 13.19
CA ASP A 308 8.57 -1.68 12.73
C ASP A 308 7.41 -2.68 12.82
N GLN A 309 6.58 -2.58 13.85
CA GLN A 309 5.40 -3.43 14.00
C GLN A 309 4.41 -3.19 12.86
N ILE A 310 3.96 -1.95 12.66
CA ILE A 310 3.02 -1.56 11.59
C ILE A 310 3.55 -1.99 10.22
N LYS A 311 4.83 -1.74 9.98
CA LYS A 311 5.51 -2.12 8.74
C LYS A 311 5.44 -3.63 8.49
N ASN A 312 5.79 -4.44 9.49
CA ASN A 312 5.82 -5.89 9.35
C ASN A 312 4.42 -6.50 9.21
N ASP A 313 3.43 -6.02 10.00
CA ASP A 313 2.05 -6.47 9.90
C ASP A 313 1.46 -6.13 8.52
N SER A 314 1.76 -4.94 7.99
CA SER A 314 1.36 -4.52 6.65
C SER A 314 1.94 -5.41 5.55
N TYR A 315 3.25 -5.73 5.60
CA TYR A 315 3.82 -6.64 4.60
C TYR A 315 3.28 -8.07 4.73
N SER A 316 2.99 -8.54 5.96
CA SER A 316 2.35 -9.85 6.15
C SER A 316 0.96 -9.89 5.53
N PHE A 317 0.18 -8.82 5.70
CA PHE A 317 -1.14 -8.67 5.06
C PHE A 317 -1.04 -8.65 3.53
N LEU A 318 -0.15 -7.82 2.96
CA LEU A 318 0.05 -7.78 1.51
C LEU A 318 0.53 -9.11 0.95
N PHE A 319 1.42 -9.80 1.67
CA PHE A 319 1.91 -11.11 1.27
C PHE A 319 0.79 -12.14 1.22
N SER A 320 -0.14 -12.15 2.18
CA SER A 320 -1.29 -13.06 2.16
C SER A 320 -2.22 -12.82 0.96
N LEU A 321 -2.32 -11.57 0.49
CA LEU A 321 -3.11 -11.22 -0.71
C LEU A 321 -2.40 -11.59 -2.03
N LEU A 322 -1.06 -11.53 -2.04
CA LEU A 322 -0.26 -11.99 -3.18
C LEU A 322 -0.23 -13.51 -3.29
N TYR A 323 -0.23 -14.17 -2.13
CA TYR A 323 -0.12 -15.63 -2.01
C TYR A 323 -1.23 -16.18 -1.11
N PRO A 324 -2.51 -16.20 -1.59
CA PRO A 324 -3.66 -16.65 -0.82
C PRO A 324 -3.60 -18.15 -0.45
N TYR A 325 -2.75 -18.91 -1.12
CA TYR A 325 -2.41 -20.26 -0.75
C TYR A 325 -1.02 -20.30 -0.10
N GLN A 326 -0.76 -21.31 0.68
CA GLN A 326 0.53 -21.44 1.33
C GLN A 326 1.63 -21.74 0.29
N VAL A 327 2.72 -20.97 0.28
CA VAL A 327 3.88 -21.27 -0.56
C VAL A 327 4.39 -22.68 -0.27
N GLY A 328 4.53 -23.49 -1.31
CA GLY A 328 4.78 -24.93 -1.20
C GLY A 328 3.55 -25.81 -1.45
N ASP A 329 2.34 -25.25 -1.42
CA ASP A 329 1.13 -25.91 -1.95
C ASP A 329 1.10 -25.74 -3.48
N VAL A 330 1.92 -26.54 -4.13
CA VAL A 330 2.24 -26.43 -5.55
C VAL A 330 1.04 -26.76 -6.45
N ASN A 331 0.15 -27.60 -5.94
CA ASN A 331 -1.03 -28.10 -6.66
C ASN A 331 -2.34 -27.42 -6.23
N GLU A 332 -2.28 -26.47 -5.30
CA GLU A 332 -3.42 -25.70 -4.77
C GLU A 332 -4.53 -26.58 -4.17
N ASP A 333 -4.14 -27.69 -3.51
CA ASP A 333 -5.12 -28.57 -2.84
C ASP A 333 -5.35 -28.19 -1.36
N GLY A 334 -4.67 -27.16 -0.86
CA GLY A 334 -4.73 -26.67 0.52
C GLY A 334 -3.82 -27.42 1.49
N LEU A 335 -2.94 -28.31 1.02
CA LEU A 335 -2.05 -29.12 1.84
C LEU A 335 -0.64 -29.17 1.27
N ILE A 336 0.36 -28.76 2.03
CA ILE A 336 1.76 -28.99 1.66
C ILE A 336 2.14 -30.44 2.01
N ASN A 337 2.39 -31.26 0.99
CA ASN A 337 2.65 -32.69 1.20
C ASN A 337 3.51 -33.30 0.06
N ILE A 338 3.64 -34.63 0.05
CA ILE A 338 4.48 -35.33 -0.92
C ILE A 338 3.96 -35.24 -2.38
N LEU A 339 2.70 -34.85 -2.57
CA LEU A 339 2.16 -34.64 -3.91
C LEU A 339 2.75 -33.38 -4.54
N ASP A 340 2.87 -32.30 -3.77
CA ASP A 340 3.51 -31.07 -4.20
C ASP A 340 4.96 -31.30 -4.60
N PHE A 341 5.70 -32.03 -3.79
CA PHE A 341 7.06 -32.46 -4.12
C PHE A 341 7.09 -33.25 -5.44
N SER A 342 6.15 -34.14 -5.65
CA SER A 342 6.08 -34.97 -6.86
C SER A 342 5.77 -34.13 -8.10
N TYR A 343 4.86 -33.15 -8.00
CA TYR A 343 4.53 -32.26 -9.10
C TYR A 343 5.70 -31.32 -9.43
N MET A 344 6.32 -30.70 -8.43
CA MET A 344 7.50 -29.85 -8.60
C MET A 344 8.67 -30.64 -9.21
N LEU A 345 8.97 -31.83 -8.72
CA LEU A 345 10.01 -32.68 -9.28
C LEU A 345 9.73 -33.02 -10.77
N SER A 346 8.47 -33.31 -11.09
CA SER A 346 8.05 -33.58 -12.47
C SER A 346 8.24 -32.36 -13.37
N PHE A 347 7.95 -31.16 -12.87
CA PHE A 347 8.20 -29.91 -13.59
C PHE A 347 9.69 -29.70 -13.86
N ILE A 348 10.53 -29.82 -12.83
CA ILE A 348 11.99 -29.62 -12.96
C ILE A 348 12.62 -30.62 -13.94
N LEU A 349 12.17 -31.88 -13.92
CA LEU A 349 12.74 -32.93 -14.78
C LEU A 349 12.22 -32.93 -16.22
N TYR A 350 10.96 -32.57 -16.41
CA TYR A 350 10.26 -32.81 -17.70
C TYR A 350 9.61 -31.56 -18.27
N GLY A 351 9.60 -30.44 -17.58
CA GLY A 351 8.96 -29.19 -18.01
C GLY A 351 7.42 -29.31 -18.09
N ASN A 352 6.80 -30.18 -17.30
CA ASN A 352 5.36 -30.39 -17.32
C ASN A 352 4.63 -29.42 -16.40
N ASN A 353 4.00 -28.40 -16.98
CA ASN A 353 3.33 -27.31 -16.26
C ASN A 353 1.85 -27.58 -15.91
N SER A 354 1.28 -28.74 -16.25
CA SER A 354 -0.17 -28.96 -16.21
C SER A 354 -0.77 -29.07 -14.80
N ASN A 355 0.05 -29.15 -13.75
CA ASN A 355 -0.41 -29.39 -12.39
C ASN A 355 0.42 -28.65 -11.34
N ILE A 356 1.06 -27.54 -11.70
CA ILE A 356 1.79 -26.71 -10.76
C ILE A 356 1.41 -25.24 -10.90
N ASN A 357 1.30 -24.56 -9.79
CA ASN A 357 1.30 -23.12 -9.78
C ASN A 357 2.74 -22.62 -9.62
N ILE A 358 3.19 -21.84 -10.60
CA ILE A 358 4.56 -21.32 -10.65
C ILE A 358 4.85 -20.42 -9.44
N TYR A 359 3.88 -19.63 -9.01
CA TYR A 359 4.04 -18.71 -7.87
C TYR A 359 4.23 -19.42 -6.53
N TYR A 360 3.56 -20.55 -6.30
CA TYR A 360 3.72 -21.34 -5.07
C TYR A 360 4.87 -22.35 -5.14
N SER A 361 5.48 -22.49 -6.31
CA SER A 361 6.60 -23.41 -6.56
C SER A 361 7.97 -22.76 -6.44
N ASP A 362 8.06 -21.44 -6.52
CA ASP A 362 9.28 -20.66 -6.27
C ASP A 362 9.39 -20.34 -4.77
N LEU A 363 9.93 -21.28 -3.99
CA LEU A 363 9.96 -21.19 -2.53
C LEU A 363 11.05 -20.27 -2.00
N ASN A 364 12.06 -19.96 -2.82
CA ASN A 364 13.13 -19.03 -2.46
C ASN A 364 12.96 -17.65 -3.11
N PHE A 365 11.91 -17.47 -3.94
CA PHE A 365 11.54 -16.22 -4.61
C PHE A 365 12.67 -15.62 -5.49
N ASP A 366 13.49 -16.48 -6.12
CA ASP A 366 14.53 -16.05 -7.03
C ASP A 366 14.09 -15.95 -8.51
N GLY A 367 12.83 -16.27 -8.78
CA GLY A 367 12.21 -16.26 -10.11
C GLY A 367 12.47 -17.51 -10.95
N LEU A 368 13.10 -18.54 -10.38
CA LEU A 368 13.36 -19.83 -11.02
C LEU A 368 12.75 -20.96 -10.19
N ILE A 369 12.20 -21.96 -10.82
CA ILE A 369 11.76 -23.18 -10.14
C ILE A 369 12.81 -24.27 -10.41
N ASP A 370 13.62 -24.57 -9.40
CA ASP A 370 14.73 -25.50 -9.54
C ASP A 370 14.91 -26.44 -8.33
N ILE A 371 16.07 -27.06 -8.23
CA ILE A 371 16.37 -28.00 -7.17
C ILE A 371 16.39 -27.36 -5.77
N PHE A 372 16.65 -26.06 -5.68
CA PHE A 372 16.68 -25.34 -4.41
C PHE A 372 15.27 -25.21 -3.82
N ASP A 373 14.25 -24.88 -4.64
CA ASP A 373 12.85 -24.86 -4.22
C ASP A 373 12.39 -26.23 -3.75
N LEU A 374 12.79 -27.28 -4.48
CA LEU A 374 12.46 -28.64 -4.10
C LEU A 374 13.06 -29.02 -2.73
N LEU A 375 14.25 -28.52 -2.41
CA LEU A 375 14.88 -28.70 -1.09
C LEU A 375 14.16 -27.93 0.01
N PHE A 376 13.71 -26.69 -0.27
CA PHE A 376 12.87 -25.92 0.66
C PHE A 376 11.53 -26.61 0.90
N LEU A 377 10.87 -27.10 -0.15
CA LEU A 377 9.63 -27.84 -0.04
C LEU A 377 9.77 -29.09 0.84
N LEU A 378 10.88 -29.82 0.72
CA LEU A 378 11.15 -30.96 1.60
C LEU A 378 11.24 -30.56 3.07
N GLN A 379 11.77 -29.37 3.39
CA GLN A 379 11.84 -28.89 4.78
C GLN A 379 10.46 -28.50 5.33
N LEU A 380 9.51 -28.11 4.48
CA LEU A 380 8.14 -27.84 4.89
C LEU A 380 7.33 -29.13 5.12
N ILE A 381 7.67 -30.21 4.41
CA ILE A 381 6.96 -31.50 4.49
C ILE A 381 7.44 -32.33 5.69
N PHE A 382 8.73 -32.22 6.09
CA PHE A 382 9.37 -33.06 7.10
C PHE A 382 9.98 -32.28 8.25
#